data_dd85dfad44db3b2360703a21e94f3469
#
_entry.id   dd85dfad44db3b2360703a21e94f3469
#
_cell.length_a   1.000
_cell.length_b   1.000
_cell.length_c   1.000
_cell.angle_alpha   90.00
_cell.angle_beta   90.00
_cell.angle_gamma   90.00
#
_symmetry.space_group_name_H-M   'P 1'
#
loop_
_entity.id
_entity.type
_entity.pdbx_description
1 polymer ?
#
loop_
_entity_poly.entity_id
_entity_poly.type
_entity_poly.pdbx_seq_one_letter_code
_entity_poly.pdbx_strand_id
1 'polypeptide(L)' 'MRRAAKTLEAMRANPLDWRIEDLEAVARAFGINVRRPGGSHVYFTHPRVREGVSVPARRPIKPAYVRAFVRFVDRVRQA' A
#
# COMPACT_ATOMS: atom_id res chain seq x y z
N MET A 1 -4.19 7.13 -12.95
CA MET A 1 -3.45 8.10 -12.50
C MET A 1 -3.99 8.93 -11.41
N ARG A 2 -4.93 9.79 -11.65
CA ARG A 2 -5.49 10.60 -10.62
C ARG A 2 -6.25 9.82 -9.58
N ARG A 3 -6.84 8.71 -10.01
CA ARG A 3 -7.61 7.86 -9.13
C ARG A 3 -6.75 7.29 -8.00
N ALA A 4 -5.54 6.81 -8.33
CA ALA A 4 -4.68 6.23 -7.32
C ALA A 4 -4.21 7.29 -6.32
N ALA A 5 -3.88 8.48 -6.80
CA ALA A 5 -3.47 9.57 -5.92
C ALA A 5 -4.61 9.98 -5.00
N LYS A 6 -5.82 10.01 -5.53
CA LYS A 6 -6.99 10.32 -4.71
C LYS A 6 -7.23 9.26 -3.65
N THR A 7 -7.12 8.00 -4.04
CA THR A 7 -7.30 6.90 -3.09
C THR A 7 -6.24 6.98 -1.99
N LEU A 8 -5.00 7.28 -2.35
CA LEU A 8 -3.94 7.44 -1.38
C LEU A 8 -4.25 8.53 -0.36
N GLU A 9 -4.77 9.67 -0.84
CA GLU A 9 -5.13 10.75 0.07
C GLU A 9 -6.31 10.37 0.96
N ALA A 10 -7.26 9.60 0.42
CA ALA A 10 -8.37 9.12 1.23
C ALA A 10 -7.88 8.18 2.32
N MET A 11 -6.90 7.33 2.03
CA MET A 11 -6.30 6.46 3.03
C MET A 11 -5.58 7.26 4.11
N ARG A 12 -4.88 8.32 3.69
CA ARG A 12 -4.18 9.19 4.61
C ARG A 12 -5.14 9.87 5.56
N ALA A 13 -6.26 10.36 5.02
CA ALA A 13 -7.27 11.06 5.81
C ALA A 13 -8.04 10.12 6.73
N ASN A 14 -8.29 8.90 6.27
CA ASN A 14 -9.05 7.93 7.06
C ASN A 14 -8.52 6.52 6.79
N PRO A 15 -7.72 5.96 7.70
CA PRO A 15 -7.12 4.64 7.47
C PRO A 15 -8.02 3.46 7.82
N LEU A 16 -9.33 3.70 7.98
CA LEU A 16 -10.27 2.64 8.34
C LEU A 16 -10.97 2.06 7.11
N ASP A 17 -11.32 0.79 7.21
CA ASP A 17 -12.19 0.11 6.24
C ASP A 17 -11.58 -0.04 4.85
N TRP A 18 -10.27 -0.24 4.79
CA TRP A 18 -9.60 -0.53 3.53
C TRP A 18 -9.35 -2.01 3.37
N ARG A 19 -9.37 -2.46 2.13
CA ARG A 19 -9.11 -3.85 1.79
C ARG A 19 -7.77 -3.97 1.10
N ILE A 20 -7.22 -5.18 1.12
CA ILE A 20 -5.92 -5.39 0.49
C ILE A 20 -5.95 -5.06 -1.01
N GLU A 21 -7.07 -5.31 -1.66
CA GLU A 21 -7.22 -4.99 -3.08
C GLU A 21 -7.05 -3.50 -3.35
N ASP A 22 -7.48 -2.67 -2.40
CA ASP A 22 -7.33 -1.22 -2.54
C ASP A 22 -5.85 -0.83 -2.51
N LEU A 23 -5.11 -1.44 -1.58
CA LEU A 23 -3.67 -1.18 -1.47
C LEU A 23 -2.95 -1.68 -2.71
N GLU A 24 -3.31 -2.85 -3.20
CA GLU A 24 -2.69 -3.40 -4.40
C GLU A 24 -2.92 -2.52 -5.62
N ALA A 25 -4.12 -1.98 -5.76
CA ALA A 25 -4.43 -1.11 -6.88
C ALA A 25 -3.59 0.17 -6.85
N VAL A 26 -3.47 0.77 -5.66
CA VAL A 26 -2.63 1.97 -5.51
C VAL A 26 -1.18 1.63 -5.80
N ALA A 27 -0.71 0.51 -5.28
CA ALA A 27 0.68 0.10 -5.47
C ALA A 27 1.01 -0.06 -6.95
N ARG A 28 0.17 -0.75 -7.69
CA ARG A 28 0.42 -0.96 -9.11
C ARG A 28 0.45 0.35 -9.89
N ALA A 29 -0.41 1.27 -9.53
CA ALA A 29 -0.46 2.57 -10.21
C ALA A 29 0.84 3.37 -10.02
N PHE A 30 1.54 3.16 -8.91
CA PHE A 30 2.80 3.86 -8.65
C PHE A 30 4.04 3.00 -8.95
N GLY A 31 3.86 1.89 -9.66
CA GLY A 31 4.98 1.06 -10.06
C GLY A 31 5.60 0.26 -8.92
N ILE A 32 4.84 0.03 -7.87
CA ILE A 32 5.30 -0.74 -6.72
C ILE A 32 5.07 -2.22 -7.01
N ASN A 33 6.05 -3.05 -6.70
CA ASN A 33 5.94 -4.49 -6.87
C ASN A 33 5.06 -5.07 -5.78
N VAL A 34 4.18 -5.99 -6.18
CA VAL A 34 3.26 -6.65 -5.26
C VAL A 34 3.51 -8.14 -5.31
N ARG A 35 3.81 -8.74 -4.16
CA ARG A 35 4.06 -10.18 -4.07
C ARG A 35 3.21 -10.79 -2.98
N ARG A 36 2.67 -11.96 -3.27
CA ARG A 36 1.77 -12.63 -2.33
C ARG A 36 2.07 -14.13 -2.31
N PRO A 37 3.27 -14.51 -1.88
CA PRO A 37 3.70 -15.90 -2.02
C PRO A 37 2.91 -16.89 -1.17
N GLY A 38 2.49 -16.51 0.02
CA GLY A 38 1.80 -17.44 0.91
C GLY A 38 0.33 -17.19 1.09
N GLY A 39 -0.21 -16.14 0.50
CA GLY A 39 -1.62 -15.83 0.58
C GLY A 39 -2.05 -15.00 1.77
N SER A 40 -1.36 -15.11 2.90
CA SER A 40 -1.78 -14.38 4.11
C SER A 40 -1.14 -13.00 4.25
N HIS A 41 0.02 -12.79 3.62
CA HIS A 41 0.69 -11.50 3.65
C HIS A 41 0.98 -11.02 2.24
N VAL A 42 0.87 -9.72 2.05
CA VAL A 42 1.20 -9.09 0.77
C VAL A 42 2.40 -8.20 0.99
N TYR A 43 3.41 -8.34 0.13
CA TYR A 43 4.65 -7.60 0.23
C TYR A 43 4.71 -6.56 -0.86
N PHE A 44 4.97 -5.32 -0.46
CA PHE A 44 5.09 -4.20 -1.38
C PHE A 44 6.55 -3.74 -1.37
N THR A 45 7.18 -3.73 -2.54
CA THR A 45 8.58 -3.36 -2.66
C THR A 45 8.79 -2.45 -3.86
N HIS A 46 9.90 -1.71 -3.81
CA HIS A 46 10.26 -0.82 -4.92
C HIS A 46 11.78 -0.69 -4.96
N PRO A 47 12.38 -0.70 -6.15
CA PRO A 47 13.85 -0.69 -6.26
C PRO A 47 14.52 0.55 -5.68
N ARG A 48 13.80 1.66 -5.59
CA ARG A 48 14.39 2.88 -5.05
C ARG A 48 14.14 3.09 -3.57
N VAL A 49 13.38 2.19 -2.95
CA VAL A 49 13.10 2.28 -1.52
C VAL A 49 13.63 1.01 -0.87
N ARG A 50 14.58 1.18 0.03
CA ARG A 50 15.29 0.06 0.61
C ARG A 50 14.42 -0.95 1.30
N GLU A 51 13.51 -0.48 2.14
CA GLU A 51 12.65 -1.38 2.88
C GLU A 51 11.24 -1.29 2.39
N GLY A 52 10.69 -2.43 2.00
CA GLY A 52 9.30 -2.52 1.62
C GLY A 52 8.41 -2.62 2.84
N VAL A 53 7.15 -2.93 2.60
CA VAL A 53 6.19 -3.09 3.68
C VAL A 53 5.42 -4.38 3.46
N SER A 54 5.15 -5.07 4.56
CA SER A 54 4.39 -6.32 4.56
C SER A 54 3.06 -6.06 5.25
N VAL A 55 1.96 -6.44 4.60
CA VAL A 55 0.63 -6.17 5.11
C VAL A 55 -0.17 -7.47 5.17
N PRO A 56 -0.69 -7.84 6.34
CA PRO A 56 -1.60 -8.99 6.42
C PRO A 56 -2.87 -8.73 5.62
N ALA A 57 -3.28 -9.70 4.82
CA ALA A 57 -4.44 -9.54 3.94
C ALA A 57 -5.74 -9.84 4.68
N ARG A 58 -5.94 -9.21 5.82
CA ARG A 58 -7.14 -9.37 6.61
C ARG A 58 -8.15 -8.29 6.29
N ARG A 59 -9.39 -8.59 6.49
CA ARG A 59 -10.47 -7.62 6.30
C ARG A 59 -11.02 -7.17 7.61
N PRO A 60 -11.09 -5.88 7.82
CA PRO A 60 -10.39 -4.83 7.07
C PRO A 60 -8.92 -4.80 7.45
N ILE A 61 -8.12 -4.09 6.67
CA ILE A 61 -6.70 -3.90 7.00
C ILE A 61 -6.62 -3.01 8.23
N LYS A 62 -5.81 -3.40 9.19
CA LYS A 62 -5.65 -2.58 10.40
C LYS A 62 -5.09 -1.21 10.04
N PRO A 63 -5.58 -0.16 10.71
CA PRO A 63 -5.13 1.22 10.40
C PRO A 63 -3.62 1.40 10.43
N ALA A 64 -2.92 0.72 11.36
CA ALA A 64 -1.47 0.83 11.43
C ALA A 64 -0.81 0.39 10.13
N TYR A 65 -1.32 -0.65 9.50
CA TYR A 65 -0.78 -1.13 8.24
C TYR A 65 -1.14 -0.20 7.09
N VAL A 66 -2.33 0.38 7.11
CA VAL A 66 -2.71 1.36 6.10
C VAL A 66 -1.77 2.57 6.17
N ARG A 67 -1.49 3.05 7.37
CA ARG A 67 -0.57 4.17 7.56
C ARG A 67 0.84 3.83 7.09
N ALA A 68 1.30 2.63 7.41
CA ALA A 68 2.63 2.20 6.98
C ALA A 68 2.71 2.13 5.45
N PHE A 69 1.65 1.63 4.83
CA PHE A 69 1.59 1.56 3.38
C PHE A 69 1.63 2.97 2.76
N VAL A 70 0.84 3.89 3.31
CA VAL A 70 0.82 5.27 2.81
C VAL A 70 2.22 5.90 2.90
N ARG A 71 2.90 5.71 4.03
CA ARG A 71 4.26 6.22 4.18
C ARG A 71 5.23 5.62 3.18
N PHE A 72 5.05 4.32 2.90
CA PHE A 72 5.89 3.66 1.91
C PHE A 72 5.66 4.25 0.52
N VAL A 73 4.41 4.45 0.13
CA VAL A 73 4.10 5.05 -1.16
C VAL A 73 4.68 6.46 -1.25
N ASP A 74 4.60 7.22 -0.16
CA ASP A 74 5.20 8.55 -0.14
C ASP A 74 6.70 8.48 -0.44
N ARG A 75 7.40 7.53 0.15
CA ARG A 75 8.84 7.37 -0.10
C ARG A 75 9.10 7.01 -1.56
N VAL A 76 8.28 6.13 -2.12
CA VAL A 76 8.43 5.76 -3.53
C VAL A 76 8.27 6.98 -4.43
N ARG A 77 7.28 7.82 -4.14
CA ARG A 77 7.01 9.00 -4.95
C ARG A 77 8.09 10.05 -4.83
N GLN A 78 8.81 10.06 -3.72
CA GLN A 78 9.90 11.02 -3.48
C GLN A 78 11.25 10.51 -3.95
N ALA A 79 11.34 9.25 -4.23
CA ALA A 79 12.62 8.63 -4.60
C ALA A 79 13.07 8.99 -6.02
#